data_9f8998f75927c9c98f85661761dd463d
#
_entry.id   9f8998f75927c9c98f85661761dd463d
#
_cell.length_a   1.000
_cell.length_b   1.000
_cell.length_c   1.000
_cell.angle_alpha   90.00
_cell.angle_beta   90.00
_cell.angle_gamma   90.00
#
_symmetry.space_group_name_H-M   'P 1'
#
loop_
_entity.id
_entity.type
_entity.pdbx_description
1 polymer ?
#
loop_
_entity_poly.entity_id
_entity_poly.type
_entity_poly.pdbx_seq_one_letter_code
_entity_poly.pdbx_strand_id
1 'polypeptide(L)'
;MSYKLLILNLGGTSSKVSIYEDETLIVTKSLLHSAKDMEEHPLSKDQVQYRKDIVKDFLAMNGYTVDDFDAMVLRAPPFRVKQGGTYLVEGKCREIIMDYYHPDDPPIHGNRIVLPVIDALLEGRKTPIYLVDPDMVDEFPEIAHVSGIPGIARNPSIHYLNQKAVARKYASDIGKKYEELRLIVCHM
;
A
#
# COMPACT_ATOMS: atom_id res chain seq x y z
N MET A 1 -12.20 -17.51 -15.21
CA MET A 1 -12.68 -16.51 -14.24
C MET A 1 -11.58 -15.47 -14.15
N SER A 2 -11.88 -14.21 -14.33
CA SER A 2 -10.92 -13.11 -14.08
C SER A 2 -11.23 -12.48 -12.72
N TYR A 3 -10.22 -11.94 -12.07
CA TYR A 3 -10.35 -11.25 -10.78
C TYR A 3 -10.13 -9.76 -10.97
N LYS A 4 -11.04 -8.95 -10.43
CA LYS A 4 -10.91 -7.49 -10.41
C LYS A 4 -10.40 -7.02 -9.04
N LEU A 5 -9.34 -6.24 -9.05
CA LEU A 5 -8.66 -5.75 -7.87
C LEU A 5 -8.71 -4.22 -7.82
N LEU A 6 -9.09 -3.67 -6.68
CA LEU A 6 -8.93 -2.25 -6.37
C LEU A 6 -7.71 -2.06 -5.48
N ILE A 7 -6.73 -1.29 -5.94
CA ILE A 7 -5.47 -1.06 -5.23
C ILE A 7 -5.41 0.38 -4.74
N LEU A 8 -5.21 0.57 -3.45
CA LEU A 8 -5.07 1.86 -2.80
C LEU A 8 -3.68 2.05 -2.21
N ASN A 9 -2.97 3.07 -2.70
CA ASN A 9 -1.70 3.53 -2.14
C ASN A 9 -1.84 5.00 -1.73
N LEU A 10 -2.14 5.23 -0.45
CA LEU A 10 -2.42 6.55 0.09
C LEU A 10 -1.14 7.20 0.62
N GLY A 11 -0.74 8.31 -0.01
CA GLY A 11 0.34 9.18 0.45
C GLY A 11 -0.17 10.37 1.28
N GLY A 12 0.75 11.22 1.70
CA GLY A 12 0.41 12.47 2.39
C GLY A 12 -0.38 13.42 1.50
N THR A 13 0.13 13.68 0.31
CA THR A 13 -0.39 14.68 -0.64
C THR A 13 -1.11 14.09 -1.85
N SER A 14 -1.28 12.77 -1.90
CA SER A 14 -1.97 12.09 -3.00
C SER A 14 -2.53 10.74 -2.59
N SER A 15 -3.57 10.30 -3.29
CA SER A 15 -4.10 8.94 -3.25
C SER A 15 -3.93 8.31 -4.62
N LYS A 16 -3.04 7.34 -4.76
CA LYS A 16 -2.94 6.57 -6.00
C LYS A 16 -3.92 5.41 -5.96
N VAL A 17 -4.83 5.41 -6.92
CA VAL A 17 -5.86 4.39 -7.10
C VAL A 17 -5.59 3.65 -8.40
N SER A 18 -5.64 2.32 -8.37
CA SER A 18 -5.46 1.51 -9.57
C SER A 18 -6.48 0.38 -9.60
N ILE A 19 -6.98 0.09 -10.80
CA ILE A 19 -7.88 -1.03 -11.07
C ILE A 19 -7.11 -2.03 -11.95
N TYR A 20 -7.09 -3.27 -11.53
CA TYR A 20 -6.53 -4.38 -12.29
C TYR A 20 -7.58 -5.43 -12.57
N GLU A 21 -7.45 -6.08 -13.72
CA GLU A 21 -8.11 -7.33 -14.03
C GLU A 21 -7.01 -8.39 -14.24
N ASP A 22 -6.93 -9.34 -13.32
CA ASP A 22 -5.80 -10.26 -13.17
C ASP A 22 -4.46 -9.48 -13.11
N GLU A 23 -3.56 -9.70 -14.07
CA GLU A 23 -2.27 -8.99 -14.18
C GLU A 23 -2.34 -7.73 -15.04
N THR A 24 -3.51 -7.43 -15.63
CA THR A 24 -3.68 -6.30 -16.55
C THR A 24 -4.09 -5.04 -15.81
N LEU A 25 -3.30 -3.99 -15.93
CA LEU A 25 -3.67 -2.65 -15.45
C LEU A 25 -4.76 -2.06 -16.36
N ILE A 26 -5.95 -1.85 -15.83
CA ILE A 26 -7.06 -1.23 -16.55
C ILE A 26 -6.97 0.29 -16.49
N VAL A 27 -6.85 0.83 -15.30
CA VAL A 27 -6.72 2.28 -15.09
C VAL A 27 -5.94 2.56 -13.80
N THR A 28 -5.15 3.62 -13.81
CA THR A 28 -4.48 4.14 -12.61
C THR A 28 -4.50 5.66 -12.63
N LYS A 29 -4.68 6.27 -11.47
CA LYS A 29 -4.65 7.72 -11.29
C LYS A 29 -4.09 8.09 -9.92
N SER A 30 -3.25 9.11 -9.89
CA SER A 30 -2.87 9.80 -8.66
C SER A 30 -3.83 10.98 -8.45
N LEU A 31 -4.66 10.87 -7.43
CA LEU A 31 -5.59 11.90 -6.99
C LEU A 31 -4.81 12.81 -6.05
N LEU A 32 -4.47 13.99 -6.51
CA LEU A 32 -3.70 14.98 -5.74
C LEU A 32 -4.58 15.65 -4.70
N HIS A 33 -4.01 15.95 -3.55
CA HIS A 33 -4.64 16.70 -2.47
C HIS A 33 -3.92 18.04 -2.34
N SER A 34 -4.65 19.13 -2.47
CA SER A 34 -4.10 20.48 -2.26
C SER A 34 -3.84 20.74 -0.75
N ALA A 35 -3.03 21.74 -0.46
CA ALA A 35 -2.85 22.19 0.92
C ALA A 35 -4.20 22.59 1.55
N LYS A 36 -5.08 23.21 0.78
CA LYS A 36 -6.43 23.57 1.21
C LYS A 36 -7.27 22.34 1.58
N ASP A 37 -7.24 21.27 0.78
CA ASP A 37 -7.94 20.02 1.12
C ASP A 37 -7.46 19.46 2.44
N MET A 38 -6.17 19.54 2.72
CA MET A 38 -5.58 19.04 3.97
C MET A 38 -5.93 19.93 5.16
N GLU A 39 -6.03 21.24 4.97
CA GLU A 39 -6.49 22.19 5.98
C GLU A 39 -7.98 22.04 6.32
N GLU A 40 -8.81 21.72 5.33
CA GLU A 40 -10.25 21.46 5.49
C GLU A 40 -10.53 20.09 6.15
N HIS A 41 -9.57 19.14 6.07
CA HIS A 41 -9.68 17.78 6.61
C HIS A 41 -8.47 17.47 7.54
N PRO A 42 -8.32 18.19 8.68
CA PRO A 42 -7.12 18.11 9.49
C PRO A 42 -6.98 16.82 10.29
N LEU A 43 -8.08 16.15 10.61
CA LEU A 43 -8.08 14.94 11.43
C LEU A 43 -8.12 13.67 10.57
N SER A 44 -7.61 12.58 11.12
CA SER A 44 -7.62 11.28 10.44
C SER A 44 -9.02 10.84 10.00
N LYS A 45 -10.04 11.01 10.84
CA LYS A 45 -11.44 10.70 10.51
C LYS A 45 -11.97 11.53 9.34
N ASP A 46 -11.62 12.82 9.29
CA ASP A 46 -12.05 13.72 8.22
C ASP A 46 -11.40 13.32 6.89
N GLN A 47 -10.11 12.98 6.92
CA GLN A 47 -9.40 12.49 5.75
C GLN A 47 -9.88 11.11 5.27
N VAL A 48 -10.33 10.25 6.19
CA VAL A 48 -10.96 8.96 5.80
C VAL A 48 -12.21 9.24 4.97
N GLN A 49 -13.09 10.12 5.40
CA GLN A 49 -14.30 10.46 4.65
C GLN A 49 -13.97 11.13 3.31
N TYR A 50 -13.12 12.15 3.32
CA TYR A 50 -12.68 12.85 2.12
C TYR A 50 -12.07 11.89 1.08
N ARG A 51 -11.14 11.02 1.50
CA ARG A 51 -10.47 10.09 0.57
C ARG A 51 -11.42 8.98 0.08
N LYS A 52 -12.35 8.53 0.91
CA LYS A 52 -13.43 7.64 0.48
C LYS A 52 -14.23 8.25 -0.67
N ASP A 53 -14.64 9.52 -0.54
CA ASP A 53 -15.49 10.18 -1.51
C ASP A 53 -14.76 10.37 -2.85
N ILE A 54 -13.51 10.84 -2.85
CA ILE A 54 -12.74 10.97 -4.09
C ILE A 54 -12.42 9.62 -4.76
N VAL A 55 -12.30 8.53 -4.00
CA VAL A 55 -12.15 7.18 -4.57
C VAL A 55 -13.47 6.73 -5.19
N LYS A 56 -14.62 6.95 -4.53
CA LYS A 56 -15.94 6.66 -5.11
C LYS A 56 -16.17 7.44 -6.42
N ASP A 57 -15.82 8.72 -6.45
CA ASP A 57 -15.92 9.53 -7.66
C ASP A 57 -15.03 8.99 -8.79
N PHE A 58 -13.79 8.61 -8.45
CA PHE A 58 -12.89 7.98 -9.42
C PHE A 58 -13.48 6.68 -9.99
N LEU A 59 -14.06 5.83 -9.14
CA LEU A 59 -14.70 4.59 -9.57
C LEU A 59 -15.88 4.89 -10.49
N ALA A 60 -16.78 5.79 -10.11
CA ALA A 60 -17.95 6.17 -10.89
C ALA A 60 -17.57 6.73 -12.27
N MET A 61 -16.54 7.61 -12.33
CA MET A 61 -16.03 8.16 -13.59
C MET A 61 -15.49 7.08 -14.55
N ASN A 62 -15.08 5.94 -14.03
CA ASN A 62 -14.57 4.83 -14.82
C ASN A 62 -15.60 3.69 -15.00
N GLY A 63 -16.85 3.90 -14.59
CA GLY A 63 -17.93 2.93 -14.75
C GLY A 63 -17.91 1.77 -13.75
N TYR A 64 -17.24 1.95 -12.59
CA TYR A 64 -17.14 0.97 -11.52
C TYR A 64 -17.85 1.41 -10.25
N THR A 65 -18.24 0.43 -9.48
CA THR A 65 -18.68 0.56 -8.09
C THR A 65 -17.80 -0.30 -7.18
N VAL A 66 -17.94 -0.18 -5.89
CA VAL A 66 -17.19 -1.02 -4.92
C VAL A 66 -17.55 -2.50 -5.06
N ASP A 67 -18.75 -2.81 -5.53
CA ASP A 67 -19.26 -4.18 -5.69
C ASP A 67 -18.65 -4.93 -6.89
N ASP A 68 -17.92 -4.24 -7.76
CA ASP A 68 -17.28 -4.83 -8.93
C ASP A 68 -15.94 -5.52 -8.61
N PHE A 69 -15.44 -5.41 -7.37
CA PHE A 69 -14.12 -5.90 -7.01
C PHE A 69 -14.15 -7.18 -6.18
N ASP A 70 -13.35 -8.15 -6.58
CA ASP A 70 -13.16 -9.41 -5.88
C ASP A 70 -12.25 -9.28 -4.66
N ALA A 71 -11.34 -8.29 -4.67
CA ALA A 71 -10.48 -7.98 -3.54
C ALA A 71 -10.03 -6.52 -3.54
N MET A 72 -9.72 -6.03 -2.32
CA MET A 72 -9.05 -4.75 -2.09
C MET A 72 -7.60 -4.99 -1.74
N VAL A 73 -6.71 -4.17 -2.28
CA VAL A 73 -5.28 -4.24 -1.98
C VAL A 73 -4.83 -2.92 -1.39
N LEU A 74 -4.16 -2.99 -0.28
CA LEU A 74 -3.58 -1.82 0.36
C LEU A 74 -2.06 -1.94 0.47
N ARG A 75 -1.41 -0.79 0.41
CA ARG A 75 -0.06 -0.61 0.90
C ARG A 75 -0.15 0.02 2.29
N ALA A 76 0.37 -0.69 3.28
CA ALA A 76 0.07 -0.40 4.67
C ALA A 76 1.03 0.58 5.35
N PRO A 77 0.60 1.04 6.53
CA PRO A 77 1.46 1.63 7.55
C PRO A 77 2.60 0.67 7.95
N PRO A 78 3.53 1.14 8.79
CA PRO A 78 4.63 0.31 9.27
C PRO A 78 4.12 -1.02 9.86
N PHE A 79 4.34 -2.10 9.15
CA PHE A 79 3.96 -3.45 9.55
C PHE A 79 5.22 -4.32 9.51
N ARG A 80 5.75 -4.63 10.70
CA ARG A 80 7.00 -5.37 10.80
C ARG A 80 6.76 -6.86 10.64
N VAL A 81 7.41 -7.42 9.62
CA VAL A 81 7.37 -8.86 9.32
C VAL A 81 8.77 -9.40 9.01
N LYS A 82 8.94 -10.71 9.21
CA LYS A 82 10.19 -11.42 8.90
C LYS A 82 10.34 -11.81 7.44
N GLN A 83 9.25 -11.82 6.70
CA GLN A 83 9.24 -12.28 5.31
C GLN A 83 8.38 -11.36 4.46
N GLY A 84 8.87 -10.99 3.28
CA GLY A 84 8.09 -10.27 2.28
C GLY A 84 7.00 -11.15 1.70
N GLY A 85 5.85 -10.54 1.38
CA GLY A 85 4.73 -11.30 0.83
C GLY A 85 3.44 -10.51 0.79
N THR A 86 2.36 -11.25 0.53
CA THR A 86 0.99 -10.76 0.57
C THR A 86 0.31 -11.33 1.81
N TYR A 87 -0.31 -10.47 2.60
CA TYR A 87 -0.94 -10.82 3.86
C TYR A 87 -2.44 -10.54 3.78
N LEU A 88 -3.27 -11.51 4.15
CA LEU A 88 -4.71 -11.28 4.34
C LEU A 88 -4.91 -10.41 5.59
N VAL A 89 -5.67 -9.31 5.44
CA VAL A 89 -5.87 -8.32 6.50
C VAL A 89 -7.04 -8.74 7.39
N GLU A 90 -6.77 -9.72 8.25
CA GLU A 90 -7.71 -10.23 9.26
C GLU A 90 -7.00 -10.52 10.57
N GLY A 91 -7.76 -10.79 11.64
CA GLY A 91 -7.23 -11.15 12.95
C GLY A 91 -6.10 -10.21 13.39
N LYS A 92 -4.96 -10.79 13.79
CA LYS A 92 -3.81 -10.03 14.32
C LYS A 92 -3.18 -9.05 13.32
N CYS A 93 -3.19 -9.37 12.02
CA CYS A 93 -2.71 -8.45 10.99
C CYS A 93 -3.54 -7.16 10.98
N ARG A 94 -4.87 -7.31 11.00
CA ARG A 94 -5.79 -6.18 11.03
C ARG A 94 -5.65 -5.34 12.30
N GLU A 95 -5.55 -5.98 13.46
CA GLU A 95 -5.34 -5.28 14.74
C GLU A 95 -4.09 -4.40 14.69
N ILE A 96 -2.94 -4.94 14.28
CA ILE A 96 -1.68 -4.20 14.21
C ILE A 96 -1.81 -2.99 13.26
N ILE A 97 -2.47 -3.15 12.11
CA ILE A 97 -2.66 -2.04 11.17
C ILE A 97 -3.57 -0.96 11.80
N MET A 98 -4.62 -1.36 12.49
CA MET A 98 -5.56 -0.42 13.13
C MET A 98 -4.95 0.30 14.33
N ASP A 99 -3.94 -0.24 14.99
CA ASP A 99 -3.22 0.43 16.09
C ASP A 99 -2.52 1.74 15.65
N TYR A 100 -2.30 1.91 14.34
CA TYR A 100 -1.76 3.16 13.78
C TYR A 100 -2.83 4.20 13.45
N TYR A 101 -4.10 3.84 13.53
CA TYR A 101 -5.21 4.75 13.24
C TYR A 101 -5.70 5.45 14.49
N HIS A 102 -5.53 6.77 14.53
CA HIS A 102 -6.00 7.64 15.59
C HIS A 102 -6.98 8.66 14.97
N PRO A 103 -8.30 8.47 15.14
CA PRO A 103 -9.32 9.25 14.42
C PRO A 103 -9.28 10.75 14.70
N ASP A 104 -8.94 11.12 15.94
CA ASP A 104 -8.97 12.51 16.40
C ASP A 104 -7.60 13.21 16.29
N ASP A 105 -6.58 12.51 15.80
CA ASP A 105 -5.27 13.07 15.53
C ASP A 105 -5.09 13.37 14.04
N PRO A 106 -4.25 14.37 13.68
CA PRO A 106 -3.81 14.53 12.30
C PRO A 106 -3.06 13.28 11.81
N PRO A 107 -3.32 12.77 10.60
CA PRO A 107 -2.60 11.62 10.09
C PRO A 107 -1.15 12.02 9.77
N ILE A 108 -0.18 11.37 10.40
CA ILE A 108 1.25 11.61 10.15
C ILE A 108 1.58 11.25 8.70
N HIS A 109 0.97 10.18 8.17
CA HIS A 109 1.09 9.74 6.78
C HIS A 109 -0.22 9.12 6.30
N GLY A 110 -0.58 9.32 5.03
CA GLY A 110 -1.80 8.78 4.42
C GLY A 110 -1.91 7.25 4.49
N ASN A 111 -0.79 6.53 4.53
CA ASN A 111 -0.80 5.07 4.67
C ASN A 111 -1.35 4.57 6.02
N ARG A 112 -1.42 5.42 7.05
CA ARG A 112 -2.02 5.05 8.36
C ARG A 112 -3.54 5.01 8.35
N ILE A 113 -4.16 5.66 7.38
CA ILE A 113 -5.61 5.70 7.23
C ILE A 113 -6.13 4.84 6.07
N VAL A 114 -5.25 4.12 5.36
CA VAL A 114 -5.66 3.35 4.18
C VAL A 114 -6.67 2.26 4.51
N LEU A 115 -6.47 1.52 5.60
CA LEU A 115 -7.42 0.50 6.02
C LEU A 115 -8.76 1.09 6.46
N PRO A 116 -8.83 2.15 7.30
CA PRO A 116 -10.08 2.87 7.56
C PRO A 116 -10.79 3.39 6.31
N VAL A 117 -10.06 3.86 5.29
CA VAL A 117 -10.66 4.27 4.01
C VAL A 117 -11.28 3.08 3.28
N ILE A 118 -10.60 1.93 3.24
CA ILE A 118 -11.15 0.71 2.63
C ILE A 118 -12.38 0.23 3.39
N ASP A 119 -12.35 0.22 4.73
CA ASP A 119 -13.51 -0.14 5.55
C ASP A 119 -14.70 0.77 5.26
N ALA A 120 -14.46 2.07 5.16
CA ALA A 120 -15.49 3.04 4.82
C ALA A 120 -16.03 2.87 3.39
N LEU A 121 -15.20 2.44 2.43
CA LEU A 121 -15.63 2.09 1.08
C LEU A 121 -16.49 0.83 1.07
N LEU A 122 -16.08 -0.19 1.82
CA LEU A 122 -16.76 -1.48 1.87
C LEU A 122 -18.13 -1.42 2.58
N GLU A 123 -18.33 -0.50 3.51
CA GLU A 123 -19.60 -0.32 4.21
C GLU A 123 -20.15 -1.64 4.82
N GLY A 124 -19.25 -2.48 5.35
CA GLY A 124 -19.57 -3.78 5.95
C GLY A 124 -19.59 -4.97 4.98
N ARG A 125 -19.30 -4.78 3.71
CA ARG A 125 -19.11 -5.89 2.73
C ARG A 125 -17.94 -6.77 3.12
N LYS A 126 -18.03 -8.07 2.79
CA LYS A 126 -17.02 -9.08 3.12
C LYS A 126 -15.98 -9.28 2.01
N THR A 127 -15.67 -8.24 1.24
CA THR A 127 -14.62 -8.28 0.24
C THR A 127 -13.27 -8.47 0.92
N PRO A 128 -12.45 -9.46 0.55
CA PRO A 128 -11.15 -9.68 1.18
C PRO A 128 -10.20 -8.50 0.93
N ILE A 129 -9.41 -8.19 1.94
CA ILE A 129 -8.43 -7.10 1.92
C ILE A 129 -7.03 -7.72 2.03
N TYR A 130 -6.12 -7.35 1.13
CA TYR A 130 -4.74 -7.82 1.14
C TYR A 130 -3.77 -6.66 1.35
N LEU A 131 -2.83 -6.86 2.26
CA LEU A 131 -1.65 -6.04 2.41
C LEU A 131 -0.55 -6.59 1.51
N VAL A 132 -0.04 -5.75 0.61
CA VAL A 132 1.08 -6.10 -0.26
C VAL A 132 2.24 -5.13 0.00
N ASP A 133 3.45 -5.67 0.03
CA ASP A 133 4.69 -4.92 0.25
C ASP A 133 4.71 -4.12 1.57
N PRO A 134 4.67 -4.80 2.74
CA PRO A 134 4.86 -4.13 4.03
C PRO A 134 6.14 -3.32 4.04
N ASP A 135 6.11 -2.13 4.65
CA ASP A 135 7.26 -1.21 4.65
C ASP A 135 8.45 -1.74 5.47
N MET A 136 8.21 -2.62 6.45
CA MET A 136 9.21 -3.09 7.40
C MET A 136 9.40 -4.62 7.31
N VAL A 137 9.88 -5.07 6.16
CA VAL A 137 10.23 -6.49 5.94
C VAL A 137 11.68 -6.73 6.35
N ASP A 138 11.89 -7.57 7.35
CA ASP A 138 13.21 -7.87 7.91
C ASP A 138 13.80 -9.18 7.34
N GLU A 139 14.09 -9.17 6.05
CA GLU A 139 14.88 -10.20 5.36
C GLU A 139 16.38 -9.84 5.29
N PHE A 140 16.84 -8.95 6.16
CA PHE A 140 18.26 -8.60 6.21
C PHE A 140 19.09 -9.79 6.69
N PRO A 141 20.20 -10.12 6.05
CA PRO A 141 21.23 -10.93 6.66
C PRO A 141 21.82 -10.19 7.88
N GLU A 142 22.34 -10.91 8.87
CA GLU A 142 22.85 -10.30 10.11
C GLU A 142 23.83 -9.15 9.87
N ILE A 143 24.72 -9.30 8.88
CA ILE A 143 25.68 -8.26 8.53
C ILE A 143 25.01 -6.95 8.09
N ALA A 144 23.83 -6.99 7.53
CA ALA A 144 23.12 -5.79 7.09
C ALA A 144 22.51 -5.00 8.24
N HIS A 145 22.37 -5.60 9.43
CA HIS A 145 21.94 -4.89 10.65
C HIS A 145 23.07 -4.06 11.27
N VAL A 146 24.33 -4.29 10.89
CA VAL A 146 25.47 -3.52 11.42
C VAL A 146 25.39 -2.08 10.91
N SER A 147 25.39 -1.13 11.85
CA SER A 147 25.52 0.30 11.55
C SER A 147 26.95 0.79 11.80
N GLY A 148 27.26 2.01 11.40
CA GLY A 148 28.53 2.67 11.75
C GLY A 148 28.64 3.09 13.23
N ILE A 149 27.60 2.90 14.05
CA ILE A 149 27.54 3.33 15.44
C ILE A 149 27.39 2.11 16.33
N PRO A 150 28.33 1.85 17.26
CA PRO A 150 28.23 0.73 18.19
C PRO A 150 26.94 0.78 19.01
N GLY A 151 26.26 -0.36 19.15
CA GLY A 151 25.01 -0.49 19.91
C GLY A 151 23.75 -0.02 19.19
N ILE A 152 23.86 0.53 17.98
CA ILE A 152 22.72 0.90 17.14
C ILE A 152 22.65 -0.03 15.94
N ALA A 153 21.61 -0.86 15.87
CA ALA A 153 21.34 -1.70 14.70
C ALA A 153 20.54 -0.94 13.64
N ARG A 154 20.78 -1.27 12.37
CA ARG A 154 19.93 -0.80 11.26
C ARG A 154 18.61 -1.55 11.31
N ASN A 155 17.52 -0.81 11.17
CA ASN A 155 16.19 -1.38 10.99
C ASN A 155 15.81 -1.38 9.52
N PRO A 156 15.18 -2.44 9.00
CA PRO A 156 14.66 -2.44 7.64
C PRO A 156 13.51 -1.43 7.53
N SER A 157 13.57 -0.62 6.49
CA SER A 157 12.48 0.26 6.06
C SER A 157 12.58 0.36 4.55
N ILE A 158 12.13 -0.69 3.87
CA ILE A 158 12.36 -0.87 2.43
C ILE A 158 11.12 -1.42 1.74
N HIS A 159 10.93 -1.03 0.49
CA HIS A 159 9.89 -1.57 -0.39
C HIS A 159 10.39 -2.85 -1.07
N TYR A 160 10.47 -3.93 -0.32
CA TYR A 160 11.16 -5.16 -0.68
C TYR A 160 10.57 -5.85 -1.91
N LEU A 161 9.24 -6.02 -1.94
CA LEU A 161 8.58 -6.65 -3.08
C LEU A 161 8.64 -5.78 -4.34
N ASN A 162 8.49 -4.46 -4.19
CA ASN A 162 8.58 -3.54 -5.32
C ASN A 162 9.95 -3.62 -5.99
N GLN A 163 11.03 -3.58 -5.22
CA GLN A 163 12.39 -3.68 -5.74
C GLN A 163 12.63 -5.02 -6.45
N LYS A 164 12.19 -6.13 -5.86
CA LYS A 164 12.27 -7.45 -6.49
C LYS A 164 11.42 -7.54 -7.76
N ALA A 165 10.21 -6.98 -7.76
CA ALA A 165 9.32 -6.99 -8.92
C ALA A 165 9.92 -6.23 -10.10
N VAL A 166 10.48 -5.05 -9.86
CA VAL A 166 11.16 -4.25 -10.89
C VAL A 166 12.38 -5.00 -11.45
N ALA A 167 13.19 -5.61 -10.59
CA ALA A 167 14.36 -6.37 -11.01
C ALA A 167 13.99 -7.61 -11.83
N ARG A 168 12.95 -8.34 -11.44
CA ARG A 168 12.42 -9.50 -12.19
C ARG A 168 11.81 -9.09 -13.52
N LYS A 169 11.07 -7.99 -13.51
CA LYS A 169 10.53 -7.44 -14.77
C LYS A 169 11.65 -7.08 -15.73
N TYR A 170 12.69 -6.38 -15.28
CA TYR A 170 13.86 -6.07 -16.10
C TYR A 170 14.52 -7.33 -16.65
N ALA A 171 14.72 -8.36 -15.82
CA ALA A 171 15.28 -9.64 -16.28
C ALA A 171 14.44 -10.25 -17.41
N SER A 172 13.12 -10.28 -17.24
CA SER A 172 12.19 -10.76 -18.27
C SER A 172 12.26 -9.94 -19.55
N ASP A 173 12.31 -8.61 -19.45
CA ASP A 173 12.36 -7.70 -20.61
C ASP A 173 13.62 -7.90 -21.46
N ILE A 174 14.73 -8.34 -20.87
CA ILE A 174 15.98 -8.65 -21.57
C ILE A 174 16.17 -10.17 -21.86
N GLY A 175 15.15 -10.98 -21.63
CA GLY A 175 15.16 -12.41 -21.90
C GLY A 175 16.09 -13.24 -21.02
N LYS A 176 16.34 -12.80 -19.77
CA LYS A 176 17.19 -13.48 -18.79
C LYS A 176 16.37 -13.90 -17.55
N LYS A 177 16.92 -14.87 -16.79
CA LYS A 177 16.41 -15.17 -15.45
C LYS A 177 16.96 -14.17 -14.44
N TYR A 178 16.16 -13.82 -13.45
CA TYR A 178 16.57 -12.89 -12.39
C TYR A 178 17.83 -13.34 -11.66
N GLU A 179 17.96 -14.65 -11.42
CA GLU A 179 19.08 -15.28 -10.70
C GLU A 179 20.42 -15.23 -11.49
N GLU A 180 20.36 -14.98 -12.80
CA GLU A 180 21.55 -14.85 -13.67
C GLU A 180 22.13 -13.44 -13.64
N LEU A 181 21.42 -12.49 -13.01
CA LEU A 181 21.77 -11.08 -13.04
C LEU A 181 22.42 -10.63 -11.70
N ARG A 182 23.35 -9.71 -11.81
CA ARG A 182 23.90 -8.97 -10.67
C ARG A 182 23.39 -7.53 -10.74
N LEU A 183 22.31 -7.25 -10.00
CA LEU A 183 21.60 -5.99 -10.06
C LEU A 183 21.79 -5.19 -8.76
N ILE A 184 21.90 -3.88 -8.91
CA ILE A 184 21.74 -2.92 -7.83
C ILE A 184 20.46 -2.15 -8.16
N VAL A 185 19.46 -2.23 -7.27
CA VAL A 185 18.19 -1.51 -7.42
C VAL A 185 18.23 -0.30 -6.49
N CYS A 186 18.19 0.90 -7.07
CA CYS A 186 18.10 2.15 -6.32
C CYS A 186 16.64 2.60 -6.27
N HIS A 187 16.11 2.73 -5.07
CA HIS A 187 14.79 3.30 -4.80
C HIS A 187 14.99 4.65 -4.10
N MET A 188 14.70 5.75 -4.80
CA MET A 188 14.88 7.13 -4.32
C MET A 188 13.52 7.77 -4.04
#